data_4d70d25c0ae087daa53c0573f460dffd
#
_entry.id   4d70d25c0ae087daa53c0573f460dffd
#
_cell.length_a   1.000
_cell.length_b   1.000
_cell.length_c   1.000
_cell.angle_alpha   90.00
_cell.angle_beta   90.00
_cell.angle_gamma   90.00
#
_symmetry.space_group_name_H-M   'P 1'
#
loop_
_entity.id
_entity.type
_entity.pdbx_description
1 polymer ?
#
loop_
_entity_poly.entity_id
_entity_poly.type
_entity_poly.pdbx_seq_one_letter_code
_entity_poly.pdbx_strand_id
1 'polypeptide(L)'
;MTFSWLPGQSELNLQQDLLDTAAFAAKHYAATLDARAVFPDQAALAALAVFDESIPEDPCDPSVVLETLATHGGPATTASSGPNYYGFVTGGSLPIALAARWLGDAWDQNSALGRMSPIAAQLEQTVEHWVTDLLGLPKETLMGLVSGSSIAGLSALAAARSHLYAKAQWPFAEKGLQGAPPIHIYGPDSLHGSIDKALSLLGFGANQMHWLATDSEGRLLPSALPTLAPNAIVILQAGQVCT
;
A
#
# COMPACT_ATOMS: atom_id res chain seq x y z
N MET A 1 -20.37 16.16 35.89
CA MET A 1 -19.88 16.56 34.53
C MET A 1 -20.52 15.63 33.55
N THR A 2 -21.52 16.10 32.80
CA THR A 2 -22.11 15.36 31.68
C THR A 2 -21.18 15.47 30.49
N PHE A 3 -20.47 14.42 30.15
CA PHE A 3 -19.72 14.35 28.89
C PHE A 3 -20.73 14.29 27.74
N SER A 4 -20.92 15.40 27.04
CA SER A 4 -21.61 15.39 25.75
C SER A 4 -20.63 14.90 24.71
N TRP A 5 -20.86 13.71 24.16
CA TRP A 5 -20.05 13.15 23.04
C TRP A 5 -20.46 13.74 21.68
N LEU A 6 -21.45 14.58 21.63
CA LEU A 6 -21.86 15.25 20.40
C LEU A 6 -21.13 16.58 20.30
N PRO A 7 -20.47 16.87 19.14
CA PRO A 7 -19.82 18.15 18.95
C PRO A 7 -20.84 19.29 19.04
N GLY A 8 -20.46 20.35 19.75
CA GLY A 8 -21.25 21.58 19.80
C GLY A 8 -21.23 22.30 18.45
N GLN A 9 -22.12 23.29 18.26
CA GLN A 9 -22.18 24.07 17.01
C GLN A 9 -20.82 24.76 16.67
N SER A 10 -20.09 25.20 17.70
CA SER A 10 -18.77 25.79 17.54
C SER A 10 -17.72 24.79 17.02
N GLU A 11 -17.78 23.53 17.46
CA GLU A 11 -16.86 22.49 17.00
C GLU A 11 -17.18 22.04 15.57
N LEU A 12 -18.46 22.00 15.19
CA LEU A 12 -18.88 21.73 13.81
C LEU A 12 -18.45 22.84 12.86
N ASN A 13 -18.56 24.10 13.27
CA ASN A 13 -18.10 25.24 12.48
C ASN A 13 -16.57 25.18 12.30
N LEU A 14 -15.82 24.92 13.39
CA LEU A 14 -14.37 24.75 13.33
C LEU A 14 -13.98 23.62 12.38
N GLN A 15 -14.67 22.48 12.43
CA GLN A 15 -14.39 21.38 11.50
C GLN A 15 -14.60 21.79 10.05
N GLN A 16 -15.63 22.53 9.72
CA GLN A 16 -15.89 23.05 8.38
C GLN A 16 -14.78 24.00 7.93
N ASP A 17 -14.38 24.95 8.76
CA ASP A 17 -13.32 25.92 8.48
C ASP A 17 -11.98 25.23 8.23
N LEU A 18 -11.65 24.20 9.01
CA LEU A 18 -10.43 23.41 8.84
C LEU A 18 -10.46 22.61 7.54
N LEU A 19 -11.58 22.00 7.18
CA LEU A 19 -11.74 21.27 5.91
C LEU A 19 -11.62 22.21 4.71
N ASP A 20 -12.20 23.39 4.77
CA ASP A 20 -12.09 24.40 3.71
C ASP A 20 -10.64 24.88 3.54
N THR A 21 -9.94 25.13 4.63
CA THR A 21 -8.52 25.48 4.64
C THR A 21 -7.65 24.39 4.04
N ALA A 22 -7.87 23.14 4.45
CA ALA A 22 -7.15 21.98 3.91
C ALA A 22 -7.43 21.78 2.42
N ALA A 23 -8.70 21.93 2.01
CA ALA A 23 -9.10 21.83 0.61
C ALA A 23 -8.47 22.93 -0.24
N PHE A 24 -8.39 24.16 0.26
CA PHE A 24 -7.72 25.26 -0.42
C PHE A 24 -6.23 24.97 -0.62
N ALA A 25 -5.52 24.58 0.44
CA ALA A 25 -4.09 24.25 0.40
C ALA A 25 -3.80 23.09 -0.57
N ALA A 26 -4.62 22.02 -0.53
CA ALA A 26 -4.46 20.87 -1.40
C ALA A 26 -4.74 21.20 -2.88
N LYS A 27 -5.77 22.00 -3.17
CA LYS A 27 -6.05 22.48 -4.54
C LYS A 27 -4.93 23.36 -5.07
N HIS A 28 -4.39 24.25 -4.24
CA HIS A 28 -3.25 25.09 -4.61
C HIS A 28 -2.00 24.24 -4.90
N TYR A 29 -1.70 23.25 -4.04
CA TYR A 29 -0.61 22.31 -4.27
C TYR A 29 -0.77 21.60 -5.61
N ALA A 30 -1.93 21.02 -5.87
CA ALA A 30 -2.20 20.30 -7.11
C ALA A 30 -2.09 21.22 -8.37
N ALA A 31 -2.56 22.45 -8.29
CA ALA A 31 -2.50 23.42 -9.39
C ALA A 31 -1.08 23.89 -9.71
N THR A 32 -0.15 23.81 -8.76
CA THR A 32 1.25 24.23 -8.93
C THR A 32 2.21 23.09 -9.18
N LEU A 33 1.71 21.86 -9.24
CA LEU A 33 2.53 20.65 -9.28
C LEU A 33 3.46 20.59 -10.51
N ASP A 34 3.01 21.03 -11.67
CA ASP A 34 3.78 21.02 -12.92
C ASP A 34 4.98 21.97 -12.88
N ALA A 35 4.89 23.05 -12.10
CA ALA A 35 5.94 24.05 -11.96
C ALA A 35 6.89 23.77 -10.78
N ARG A 36 6.58 22.77 -9.95
CA ARG A 36 7.40 22.43 -8.77
C ARG A 36 8.67 21.72 -9.18
N ALA A 37 9.76 22.02 -8.46
CA ALA A 37 10.94 21.16 -8.49
C ALA A 37 10.57 19.77 -7.94
N VAL A 38 11.17 18.73 -8.52
CA VAL A 38 10.91 17.33 -8.11
C VAL A 38 11.29 17.11 -6.65
N PHE A 39 12.42 17.67 -6.22
CA PHE A 39 12.89 17.60 -4.85
C PHE A 39 12.94 19.00 -4.23
N PRO A 40 12.59 19.16 -2.95
CA PRO A 40 12.60 20.45 -2.28
C PRO A 40 14.01 21.07 -2.23
N ASP A 41 14.07 22.40 -2.27
CA ASP A 41 15.32 23.12 -2.09
C ASP A 41 15.80 23.13 -0.62
N GLN A 42 17.01 23.62 -0.41
CA GLN A 42 17.62 23.66 0.93
C GLN A 42 16.86 24.58 1.90
N ALA A 43 16.22 25.62 1.41
CA ALA A 43 15.43 26.53 2.24
C ALA A 43 14.16 25.85 2.75
N ALA A 44 13.44 25.13 1.87
CA ALA A 44 12.28 24.33 2.23
C ALA A 44 12.64 23.22 3.23
N LEU A 45 13.76 22.53 3.00
CA LEU A 45 14.24 21.50 3.94
C LEU A 45 14.61 22.09 5.30
N ALA A 46 15.28 23.23 5.34
CA ALA A 46 15.64 23.90 6.60
C ALA A 46 14.40 24.37 7.37
N ALA A 47 13.33 24.78 6.66
CA ALA A 47 12.08 25.20 7.28
C ALA A 47 11.35 24.07 8.03
N LEU A 48 11.66 22.80 7.75
CA LEU A 48 11.12 21.66 8.50
C LEU A 48 11.52 21.64 9.97
N ALA A 49 12.54 22.41 10.37
CA ALA A 49 12.92 22.56 11.78
C ALA A 49 11.77 23.08 12.67
N VAL A 50 10.74 23.72 12.08
CA VAL A 50 9.55 24.14 12.82
C VAL A 50 8.79 22.96 13.46
N PHE A 51 8.93 21.76 12.90
CA PHE A 51 8.30 20.54 13.42
C PHE A 51 9.15 19.80 14.47
N ASP A 52 10.38 20.23 14.70
CA ASP A 52 11.27 19.68 15.75
C ASP A 52 11.04 20.41 17.07
N GLU A 53 9.87 20.18 17.64
CA GLU A 53 9.46 20.80 18.91
C GLU A 53 9.12 19.73 19.96
N SER A 54 9.25 20.12 21.22
CA SER A 54 8.79 19.29 22.34
C SER A 54 7.27 19.21 22.36
N ILE A 55 6.73 18.18 23.01
CA ILE A 55 5.27 18.11 23.24
C ILE A 55 4.85 19.38 23.98
N PRO A 56 3.93 20.18 23.41
CA PRO A 56 3.46 21.41 24.05
C PRO A 56 2.68 21.09 25.33
N GLU A 57 2.87 21.89 26.36
CA GLU A 57 2.13 21.76 27.62
C GLU A 57 0.70 22.31 27.52
N ASP A 58 0.51 23.33 26.69
CA ASP A 58 -0.77 23.98 26.47
C ASP A 58 -1.40 23.56 25.12
N PRO A 59 -2.74 23.57 25.02
CA PRO A 59 -3.45 23.31 23.77
C PRO A 59 -3.07 24.34 22.69
N CYS A 60 -2.87 23.88 21.47
CA CYS A 60 -2.64 24.72 20.31
C CYS A 60 -3.94 24.87 19.47
N ASP A 61 -4.12 26.04 18.84
CA ASP A 61 -5.23 26.26 17.90
C ASP A 61 -5.07 25.34 16.67
N PRO A 62 -6.04 24.51 16.35
CA PRO A 62 -6.00 23.62 15.20
C PRO A 62 -5.74 24.33 13.86
N SER A 63 -6.21 25.56 13.71
CA SER A 63 -5.98 26.37 12.50
C SER A 63 -4.51 26.71 12.33
N VAL A 64 -3.80 27.04 13.41
CA VAL A 64 -2.35 27.32 13.41
C VAL A 64 -1.57 26.05 13.04
N VAL A 65 -1.96 24.91 13.58
CA VAL A 65 -1.32 23.61 13.24
C VAL A 65 -1.44 23.31 11.76
N LEU A 66 -2.65 23.46 11.20
CA LEU A 66 -2.90 23.21 9.79
C LEU A 66 -2.17 24.20 8.87
N GLU A 67 -2.15 25.48 9.24
CA GLU A 67 -1.43 26.50 8.50
C GLU A 67 0.09 26.26 8.51
N THR A 68 0.65 25.90 9.66
CA THR A 68 2.07 25.53 9.81
C THR A 68 2.41 24.33 8.90
N LEU A 69 1.56 23.30 8.89
CA LEU A 69 1.73 22.14 8.02
C LEU A 69 1.69 22.54 6.54
N ALA A 70 0.73 23.34 6.13
CA ALA A 70 0.59 23.75 4.73
C ALA A 70 1.76 24.64 4.28
N THR A 71 2.19 25.59 5.13
CA THR A 71 3.20 26.60 4.81
C THR A 71 4.61 26.00 4.76
N HIS A 72 4.96 25.13 5.70
CA HIS A 72 6.31 24.57 5.82
C HIS A 72 6.41 23.14 5.27
N GLY A 73 5.39 22.34 5.45
CA GLY A 73 5.37 20.97 4.93
C GLY A 73 5.15 20.90 3.42
N GLY A 74 4.21 21.66 2.90
CA GLY A 74 3.88 21.66 1.47
C GLY A 74 5.08 21.92 0.54
N PRO A 75 5.90 22.96 0.75
CA PRO A 75 7.12 23.22 -0.03
C PRO A 75 8.17 22.12 0.11
N ALA A 76 8.22 21.44 1.25
CA ALA A 76 9.20 20.39 1.55
C ALA A 76 8.78 18.99 1.09
N THR A 77 7.70 18.86 0.34
CA THR A 77 7.28 17.58 -0.28
C THR A 77 8.07 17.28 -1.55
N THR A 78 8.38 16.01 -1.79
CA THR A 78 8.76 15.55 -3.13
C THR A 78 7.53 15.58 -4.04
N ALA A 79 7.63 16.20 -5.22
CA ALA A 79 6.53 16.32 -6.18
C ALA A 79 6.28 14.99 -6.93
N SER A 80 6.06 13.92 -6.19
CA SER A 80 6.00 12.53 -6.71
C SER A 80 4.79 12.27 -7.62
N SER A 81 3.74 13.06 -7.55
CA SER A 81 2.59 12.98 -8.46
C SER A 81 2.69 13.95 -9.65
N GLY A 82 3.79 14.71 -9.74
CA GLY A 82 4.05 15.63 -10.85
C GLY A 82 4.58 14.95 -12.10
N PRO A 83 4.45 15.61 -13.27
CA PRO A 83 4.83 15.03 -14.56
C PRO A 83 6.35 14.84 -14.72
N ASN A 84 7.15 15.49 -13.89
CA ASN A 84 8.62 15.43 -13.93
C ASN A 84 9.23 14.40 -12.97
N TYR A 85 8.40 13.64 -12.25
CA TYR A 85 8.88 12.63 -11.31
C TYR A 85 8.96 11.25 -11.95
N TYR A 86 10.16 10.66 -11.95
CA TYR A 86 10.44 9.34 -12.52
C TYR A 86 11.11 8.39 -11.52
N GLY A 87 11.12 8.74 -10.25
CA GLY A 87 11.82 7.98 -9.21
C GLY A 87 10.99 6.85 -8.59
N PHE A 88 11.67 5.80 -8.12
CA PHE A 88 11.17 4.77 -7.22
C PHE A 88 9.89 4.04 -7.65
N VAL A 89 9.51 4.10 -8.92
CA VAL A 89 8.30 3.42 -9.46
C VAL A 89 7.02 3.79 -8.70
N THR A 90 6.96 5.02 -8.18
CA THR A 90 5.72 5.54 -7.57
C THR A 90 4.82 6.07 -8.67
N GLY A 91 3.56 5.64 -8.69
CA GLY A 91 2.57 6.12 -9.65
C GLY A 91 2.01 7.48 -9.26
N GLY A 92 1.46 8.20 -10.24
CA GLY A 92 0.66 9.39 -10.00
C GLY A 92 -0.67 9.06 -9.34
N SER A 93 -1.45 10.09 -9.02
CA SER A 93 -2.80 9.96 -8.50
C SER A 93 -3.80 10.44 -9.55
N LEU A 94 -4.81 9.62 -9.85
CA LEU A 94 -5.93 10.08 -10.67
C LEU A 94 -6.74 11.11 -9.89
N PRO A 95 -7.17 12.23 -10.51
CA PRO A 95 -7.96 13.26 -9.81
C PRO A 95 -9.21 12.70 -9.12
N ILE A 96 -9.91 11.76 -9.78
CA ILE A 96 -11.09 11.12 -9.20
C ILE A 96 -10.73 10.22 -7.99
N ALA A 97 -9.59 9.54 -8.02
CA ALA A 97 -9.15 8.72 -6.90
C ALA A 97 -8.80 9.58 -5.68
N LEU A 98 -8.16 10.73 -5.88
CA LEU A 98 -7.89 11.69 -4.82
C LEU A 98 -9.19 12.24 -4.21
N ALA A 99 -10.15 12.63 -5.04
CA ALA A 99 -11.45 13.13 -4.58
C ALA A 99 -12.24 12.05 -3.82
N ALA A 100 -12.26 10.82 -4.32
CA ALA A 100 -12.89 9.68 -3.64
C ALA A 100 -12.25 9.38 -2.29
N ARG A 101 -10.93 9.52 -2.18
CA ARG A 101 -10.22 9.36 -0.91
C ARG A 101 -10.68 10.39 0.12
N TRP A 102 -10.86 11.65 -0.26
CA TRP A 102 -11.38 12.68 0.65
C TRP A 102 -12.76 12.34 1.20
N LEU A 103 -13.64 11.76 0.37
CA LEU A 103 -14.93 11.25 0.84
C LEU A 103 -14.73 10.09 1.82
N GLY A 104 -13.85 9.14 1.49
CA GLY A 104 -13.55 7.99 2.35
C GLY A 104 -12.99 8.40 3.71
N ASP A 105 -12.07 9.36 3.73
CA ASP A 105 -11.49 9.90 4.97
C ASP A 105 -12.57 10.62 5.81
N ALA A 106 -13.48 11.40 5.17
CA ALA A 106 -14.58 12.06 5.88
C ALA A 106 -15.65 11.09 6.40
N TRP A 107 -15.85 9.96 5.73
CA TRP A 107 -16.79 8.92 6.17
C TRP A 107 -16.27 8.05 7.30
N ASP A 108 -14.97 8.03 7.53
CA ASP A 108 -14.29 7.26 8.58
C ASP A 108 -14.79 5.81 8.68
N GLN A 109 -14.78 5.10 7.55
CA GLN A 109 -15.36 3.77 7.45
C GLN A 109 -14.36 2.67 7.79
N ASN A 110 -14.76 1.75 8.66
CA ASN A 110 -14.04 0.52 8.90
C ASN A 110 -14.50 -0.57 7.92
N SER A 111 -13.64 -0.92 6.96
CA SER A 111 -13.96 -1.87 5.88
C SER A 111 -13.78 -3.34 6.25
N ALA A 112 -13.45 -3.68 7.50
CA ALA A 112 -13.19 -5.06 7.91
C ALA A 112 -14.42 -5.97 7.79
N LEU A 113 -15.62 -5.44 7.95
CA LEU A 113 -16.88 -6.19 7.87
C LEU A 113 -17.91 -5.40 7.07
N GLY A 114 -18.68 -6.08 6.22
CA GLY A 114 -19.75 -5.46 5.44
C GLY A 114 -20.83 -4.77 6.31
N ARG A 115 -21.01 -5.20 7.57
CA ARG A 115 -21.91 -4.53 8.52
C ARG A 115 -21.34 -3.20 9.02
N MET A 116 -20.02 -3.06 9.09
CA MET A 116 -19.36 -1.83 9.53
C MET A 116 -19.25 -0.81 8.39
N SER A 117 -19.08 -1.28 7.16
CA SER A 117 -19.09 -0.44 5.96
C SER A 117 -19.73 -1.15 4.78
N PRO A 118 -21.05 -1.05 4.62
CA PRO A 118 -21.76 -1.64 3.48
C PRO A 118 -21.25 -1.12 2.13
N ILE A 119 -20.91 0.16 2.04
CA ILE A 119 -20.38 0.76 0.81
C ILE A 119 -19.03 0.17 0.43
N ALA A 120 -18.12 0.01 1.38
CA ALA A 120 -16.80 -0.58 1.10
C ALA A 120 -16.96 -2.04 0.63
N ALA A 121 -17.79 -2.82 1.29
CA ALA A 121 -18.06 -4.21 0.90
C ALA A 121 -18.67 -4.32 -0.51
N GLN A 122 -19.61 -3.43 -0.88
CA GLN A 122 -20.20 -3.41 -2.20
C GLN A 122 -19.18 -3.02 -3.28
N LEU A 123 -18.36 -2.00 -3.02
CA LEU A 123 -17.33 -1.57 -3.96
C LEU A 123 -16.25 -2.64 -4.16
N GLU A 124 -15.85 -3.31 -3.08
CA GLU A 124 -14.88 -4.41 -3.14
C GLU A 124 -15.37 -5.54 -4.06
N GLN A 125 -16.61 -6.01 -3.89
CA GLN A 125 -17.21 -7.00 -4.77
C GLN A 125 -17.28 -6.53 -6.23
N THR A 126 -17.66 -5.29 -6.45
CA THR A 126 -17.75 -4.73 -7.81
C THR A 126 -16.37 -4.71 -8.49
N VAL A 127 -15.34 -4.24 -7.77
CA VAL A 127 -13.97 -4.19 -8.30
C VAL A 127 -13.39 -5.59 -8.49
N GLU A 128 -13.69 -6.53 -7.59
CA GLU A 128 -13.32 -7.94 -7.75
C GLU A 128 -13.84 -8.51 -9.07
N HIS A 129 -15.12 -8.31 -9.38
CA HIS A 129 -15.68 -8.76 -10.64
C HIS A 129 -15.00 -8.11 -11.85
N TRP A 130 -14.77 -6.81 -11.81
CA TRP A 130 -14.12 -6.09 -12.90
C TRP A 130 -12.68 -6.55 -13.14
N VAL A 131 -11.90 -6.72 -12.08
CA VAL A 131 -10.50 -7.16 -12.19
C VAL A 131 -10.41 -8.61 -12.66
N THR A 132 -11.28 -9.47 -12.14
CA THR A 132 -11.36 -10.88 -12.55
C THR A 132 -11.68 -11.02 -14.04
N ASP A 133 -12.67 -10.25 -14.53
CA ASP A 133 -13.05 -10.23 -15.94
C ASP A 133 -11.95 -9.65 -16.83
N LEU A 134 -11.39 -8.50 -16.44
CA LEU A 134 -10.32 -7.82 -17.18
C LEU A 134 -9.06 -8.68 -17.34
N LEU A 135 -8.72 -9.48 -16.35
CA LEU A 135 -7.55 -10.37 -16.37
C LEU A 135 -7.86 -11.76 -16.93
N GLY A 136 -9.12 -12.05 -17.31
CA GLY A 136 -9.54 -13.36 -17.81
C GLY A 136 -9.37 -14.48 -16.79
N LEU A 137 -9.51 -14.18 -15.51
CA LEU A 137 -9.38 -15.15 -14.42
C LEU A 137 -10.68 -15.96 -14.23
N PRO A 138 -10.61 -17.16 -13.62
CA PRO A 138 -11.81 -17.92 -13.25
C PRO A 138 -12.77 -17.08 -12.40
N LYS A 139 -14.08 -17.26 -12.60
CA LYS A 139 -15.11 -16.46 -11.89
C LYS A 139 -15.12 -16.65 -10.38
N GLU A 140 -14.54 -17.75 -9.92
CA GLU A 140 -14.41 -18.10 -8.51
C GLU A 140 -13.16 -17.46 -7.86
N THR A 141 -12.39 -16.70 -8.64
CA THR A 141 -11.21 -15.99 -8.12
C THR A 141 -11.63 -14.92 -7.13
N LEU A 142 -11.07 -14.95 -5.94
CA LEU A 142 -11.25 -13.92 -4.93
C LEU A 142 -10.13 -12.90 -5.04
N MET A 143 -10.49 -11.64 -4.85
CA MET A 143 -9.55 -10.52 -4.82
C MET A 143 -9.45 -9.95 -3.39
N GLY A 144 -8.25 -9.63 -2.95
CA GLY A 144 -8.02 -8.88 -1.71
C GLY A 144 -7.42 -7.51 -2.02
N LEU A 145 -8.06 -6.44 -1.58
CA LEU A 145 -7.49 -5.10 -1.59
C LEU A 145 -6.56 -4.94 -0.39
N VAL A 146 -5.33 -4.56 -0.65
CA VAL A 146 -4.28 -4.42 0.38
C VAL A 146 -3.58 -3.06 0.25
N SER A 147 -2.83 -2.67 1.29
CA SER A 147 -2.18 -1.36 1.37
C SER A 147 -1.01 -1.16 0.39
N GLY A 148 -0.57 -2.20 -0.30
CA GLY A 148 0.52 -2.12 -1.28
C GLY A 148 0.99 -3.48 -1.77
N SER A 149 1.81 -3.47 -2.84
CA SER A 149 2.32 -4.68 -3.50
C SER A 149 3.12 -5.61 -2.58
N SER A 150 3.83 -5.07 -1.59
CA SER A 150 4.54 -5.89 -0.61
C SER A 150 3.58 -6.75 0.22
N ILE A 151 2.44 -6.18 0.64
CA ILE A 151 1.41 -6.93 1.37
C ILE A 151 0.66 -7.88 0.42
N ALA A 152 0.45 -7.50 -0.85
CA ALA A 152 -0.10 -8.39 -1.86
C ALA A 152 0.77 -9.65 -2.00
N GLY A 153 2.09 -9.49 -2.17
CA GLY A 153 3.04 -10.61 -2.24
C GLY A 153 3.04 -11.48 -0.99
N LEU A 154 3.04 -10.86 0.20
CA LEU A 154 2.93 -11.59 1.47
C LEU A 154 1.64 -12.40 1.56
N SER A 155 0.50 -11.80 1.20
CA SER A 155 -0.82 -12.46 1.25
C SER A 155 -0.90 -13.62 0.25
N ALA A 156 -0.41 -13.42 -0.98
CA ALA A 156 -0.39 -14.48 -1.99
C ALA A 156 0.50 -15.66 -1.57
N LEU A 157 1.70 -15.40 -1.03
CA LEU A 157 2.59 -16.44 -0.52
C LEU A 157 2.01 -17.16 0.70
N ALA A 158 1.32 -16.45 1.59
CA ALA A 158 0.60 -17.04 2.72
C ALA A 158 -0.53 -17.96 2.25
N ALA A 159 -1.29 -17.54 1.25
CA ALA A 159 -2.35 -18.35 0.63
C ALA A 159 -1.77 -19.61 -0.03
N ALA A 160 -0.70 -19.48 -0.83
CA ALA A 160 -0.02 -20.59 -1.46
C ALA A 160 0.52 -21.60 -0.44
N ARG A 161 1.17 -21.12 0.63
CA ARG A 161 1.63 -21.95 1.75
C ARG A 161 0.48 -22.71 2.39
N SER A 162 -0.61 -22.01 2.71
CA SER A 162 -1.77 -22.61 3.36
C SER A 162 -2.43 -23.67 2.47
N HIS A 163 -2.53 -23.40 1.17
CA HIS A 163 -3.04 -24.36 0.20
C HIS A 163 -2.20 -25.65 0.14
N LEU A 164 -0.86 -25.52 0.05
CA LEU A 164 0.04 -26.66 -0.01
C LEU A 164 0.00 -27.49 1.28
N TYR A 165 -0.06 -26.87 2.45
CA TYR A 165 -0.20 -27.58 3.71
C TYR A 165 -1.57 -28.27 3.85
N ALA A 166 -2.65 -27.63 3.39
CA ALA A 166 -3.95 -28.28 3.36
C ALA A 166 -3.94 -29.52 2.45
N LYS A 167 -3.32 -29.40 1.26
CA LYS A 167 -3.14 -30.53 0.33
C LYS A 167 -2.28 -31.66 0.93
N ALA A 168 -1.27 -31.32 1.71
CA ALA A 168 -0.43 -32.26 2.45
C ALA A 168 -1.07 -32.79 3.76
N GLN A 169 -2.30 -32.39 4.07
CA GLN A 169 -3.03 -32.70 5.29
C GLN A 169 -2.27 -32.30 6.57
N TRP A 170 -1.45 -31.24 6.47
CA TRP A 170 -0.73 -30.67 7.60
C TRP A 170 -1.58 -29.60 8.28
N PRO A 171 -1.94 -29.75 9.56
CA PRO A 171 -2.77 -28.76 10.27
C PRO A 171 -1.94 -27.53 10.68
N PHE A 172 -1.61 -26.70 9.71
CA PHE A 172 -0.69 -25.58 9.86
C PHE A 172 -1.14 -24.57 10.94
N ALA A 173 -2.44 -24.33 11.06
CA ALA A 173 -2.95 -23.41 12.08
C ALA A 173 -2.67 -23.87 13.52
N GLU A 174 -2.55 -25.17 13.74
CA GLU A 174 -2.32 -25.75 15.06
C GLU A 174 -0.83 -26.02 15.34
N LYS A 175 -0.10 -26.49 14.32
CA LYS A 175 1.27 -26.98 14.46
C LYS A 175 2.34 -26.02 13.95
N GLY A 176 1.96 -25.00 13.19
CA GLY A 176 2.91 -24.07 12.56
C GLY A 176 3.85 -24.77 11.58
N LEU A 177 5.07 -24.25 11.44
CA LEU A 177 6.08 -24.75 10.50
C LEU A 177 6.94 -25.88 11.06
N GLN A 178 6.99 -26.03 12.37
CA GLN A 178 7.90 -27.01 12.98
C GLN A 178 7.46 -28.44 12.67
N GLY A 179 8.29 -29.17 11.94
CA GLY A 179 7.98 -30.53 11.48
C GLY A 179 7.04 -30.57 10.26
N ALA A 180 6.73 -29.44 9.66
CA ALA A 180 5.92 -29.37 8.46
C ALA A 180 6.63 -29.99 7.24
N PRO A 181 5.87 -30.58 6.27
CA PRO A 181 6.46 -31.00 5.02
C PRO A 181 7.17 -29.84 4.31
N PRO A 182 8.32 -30.08 3.67
CA PRO A 182 9.07 -29.04 3.00
C PRO A 182 8.27 -28.47 1.81
N ILE A 183 8.34 -27.16 1.64
CA ILE A 183 7.84 -26.45 0.47
C ILE A 183 9.04 -25.91 -0.31
N HIS A 184 9.11 -26.20 -1.60
CA HIS A 184 10.16 -25.74 -2.49
C HIS A 184 9.71 -24.45 -3.18
N ILE A 185 10.54 -23.39 -3.14
CA ILE A 185 10.20 -22.09 -3.67
C ILE A 185 11.16 -21.76 -4.82
N TYR A 186 10.59 -21.44 -5.97
CA TYR A 186 11.32 -21.11 -7.20
C TYR A 186 10.98 -19.70 -7.64
N GLY A 187 11.97 -18.98 -8.17
CA GLY A 187 11.74 -17.65 -8.74
C GLY A 187 13.01 -17.09 -9.41
N PRO A 188 12.87 -16.11 -10.30
CA PRO A 188 14.01 -15.46 -10.92
C PRO A 188 14.84 -14.67 -9.89
N ASP A 189 16.13 -14.56 -10.14
CA ASP A 189 17.06 -13.79 -9.29
C ASP A 189 16.81 -12.27 -9.32
N SER A 190 15.99 -11.81 -10.27
CA SER A 190 15.53 -10.42 -10.41
C SER A 190 14.28 -10.06 -9.60
N LEU A 191 13.82 -10.94 -8.70
CA LEU A 191 12.66 -10.64 -7.86
C LEU A 191 12.90 -9.41 -6.97
N HIS A 192 11.82 -8.64 -6.76
CA HIS A 192 11.88 -7.50 -5.87
C HIS A 192 12.12 -7.95 -4.41
N GLY A 193 12.98 -7.22 -3.67
CA GLY A 193 13.37 -7.57 -2.30
C GLY A 193 12.22 -7.69 -1.27
N SER A 194 11.00 -7.21 -1.60
CA SER A 194 9.81 -7.45 -0.80
C SER A 194 9.43 -8.94 -0.71
N ILE A 195 9.81 -9.74 -1.70
CA ILE A 195 9.56 -11.19 -1.72
C ILE A 195 10.44 -11.88 -0.68
N ASP A 196 11.73 -11.55 -0.61
CA ASP A 196 12.64 -12.10 0.41
C ASP A 196 12.14 -11.78 1.83
N LYS A 197 11.67 -10.53 2.02
CA LYS A 197 11.08 -10.12 3.28
C LYS A 197 9.80 -10.90 3.59
N ALA A 198 8.93 -11.11 2.60
CA ALA A 198 7.71 -11.88 2.77
C ALA A 198 8.01 -13.35 3.12
N LEU A 199 8.98 -13.98 2.44
CA LEU A 199 9.42 -15.34 2.74
C LEU A 199 9.97 -15.47 4.17
N SER A 200 10.78 -14.50 4.59
CA SER A 200 11.29 -14.44 5.96
C SER A 200 10.17 -14.33 6.98
N LEU A 201 9.21 -13.42 6.78
CA LEU A 201 8.04 -13.23 7.67
C LEU A 201 7.16 -14.48 7.73
N LEU A 202 7.04 -15.21 6.61
CA LEU A 202 6.28 -16.45 6.55
C LEU A 202 7.03 -17.67 7.10
N GLY A 203 8.28 -17.48 7.56
CA GLY A 203 9.08 -18.51 8.19
C GLY A 203 9.80 -19.46 7.23
N PHE A 204 9.85 -19.13 5.93
CA PHE A 204 10.58 -19.97 4.95
C PHE A 204 12.10 -19.76 5.02
N GLY A 205 12.56 -18.56 5.38
CA GLY A 205 13.98 -18.18 5.34
C GLY A 205 14.49 -17.87 3.93
N ALA A 206 15.36 -16.87 3.84
CA ALA A 206 15.85 -16.34 2.56
C ALA A 206 16.66 -17.37 1.72
N ASN A 207 17.29 -18.34 2.38
CA ASN A 207 18.14 -19.33 1.70
C ASN A 207 17.37 -20.54 1.13
N GLN A 208 16.03 -20.52 1.18
CA GLN A 208 15.20 -21.61 0.66
C GLN A 208 14.77 -21.39 -0.80
N MET A 209 15.15 -20.26 -1.41
CA MET A 209 14.86 -19.99 -2.80
C MET A 209 15.73 -20.81 -3.75
N HIS A 210 15.08 -21.46 -4.71
CA HIS A 210 15.73 -22.02 -5.88
C HIS A 210 15.71 -20.99 -7.00
N TRP A 211 16.83 -20.33 -7.21
CA TRP A 211 16.95 -19.28 -8.23
C TRP A 211 16.89 -19.84 -9.65
N LEU A 212 16.07 -19.24 -10.47
CA LEU A 212 15.88 -19.58 -11.87
C LEU A 212 16.62 -18.59 -12.75
N ALA A 213 17.30 -19.08 -13.76
CA ALA A 213 18.09 -18.26 -14.67
C ALA A 213 17.19 -17.31 -15.49
N THR A 214 17.70 -16.09 -15.67
CA THR A 214 17.10 -15.05 -16.51
C THR A 214 18.01 -14.74 -17.72
N ASP A 215 17.48 -14.10 -18.74
CA ASP A 215 18.27 -13.56 -19.85
C ASP A 215 18.95 -12.23 -19.46
N SER A 216 19.67 -11.61 -20.41
CA SER A 216 20.36 -10.33 -20.18
C SER A 216 19.42 -9.15 -19.86
N GLU A 217 18.11 -9.32 -20.07
CA GLU A 217 17.09 -8.32 -19.78
C GLU A 217 16.26 -8.70 -18.55
N GLY A 218 16.68 -9.71 -17.78
CA GLY A 218 16.03 -10.15 -16.56
C GLY A 218 14.75 -10.95 -16.77
N ARG A 219 14.43 -11.40 -17.99
CA ARG A 219 13.25 -12.23 -18.27
C ARG A 219 13.55 -13.69 -17.92
N LEU A 220 12.63 -14.32 -17.20
CA LEU A 220 12.75 -15.73 -16.86
C LEU A 220 12.85 -16.60 -18.12
N LEU A 221 13.85 -17.45 -18.18
CA LEU A 221 14.01 -18.43 -19.26
C LEU A 221 13.07 -19.63 -18.96
N PRO A 222 12.08 -19.94 -19.84
CA PRO A 222 11.20 -21.10 -19.62
C PRO A 222 11.98 -22.43 -19.50
N SER A 223 13.12 -22.54 -20.16
CA SER A 223 14.02 -23.70 -20.08
C SER A 223 14.73 -23.84 -18.73
N ALA A 224 14.75 -22.77 -17.91
CA ALA A 224 15.32 -22.82 -16.57
C ALA A 224 14.38 -23.42 -15.51
N LEU A 225 13.10 -23.65 -15.86
CA LEU A 225 12.16 -24.31 -14.97
C LEU A 225 12.51 -25.81 -14.88
N PRO A 226 12.90 -26.30 -13.69
CA PRO A 226 13.13 -27.73 -13.50
C PRO A 226 11.81 -28.50 -13.43
N THR A 227 11.90 -29.82 -13.39
CA THR A 227 10.76 -30.63 -12.95
C THR A 227 10.39 -30.23 -11.52
N LEU A 228 9.20 -29.66 -11.35
CA LEU A 228 8.77 -29.13 -10.05
C LEU A 228 8.43 -30.25 -9.08
N ALA A 229 8.82 -30.06 -7.81
CA ALA A 229 8.37 -30.92 -6.73
C ALA A 229 6.85 -30.80 -6.51
N PRO A 230 6.17 -31.81 -5.96
CA PRO A 230 4.73 -31.74 -5.70
C PRO A 230 4.30 -30.59 -4.79
N ASN A 231 5.19 -30.17 -3.88
CA ASN A 231 4.97 -29.05 -2.95
C ASN A 231 5.83 -27.84 -3.35
N ALA A 232 5.60 -27.33 -4.56
CA ALA A 232 6.34 -26.19 -5.10
C ALA A 232 5.49 -24.93 -5.18
N ILE A 233 6.10 -23.78 -4.85
CA ILE A 233 5.62 -22.44 -5.18
C ILE A 233 6.55 -21.89 -6.26
N VAL A 234 6.00 -21.43 -7.37
CA VAL A 234 6.73 -20.72 -8.40
C VAL A 234 6.30 -19.27 -8.37
N ILE A 235 7.24 -18.37 -8.14
CA ILE A 235 7.00 -16.94 -8.11
C ILE A 235 7.35 -16.38 -9.47
N LEU A 236 6.38 -15.83 -10.16
CA LEU A 236 6.53 -15.17 -11.46
C LEU A 236 6.26 -13.68 -11.31
N GLN A 237 7.02 -12.87 -12.02
CA GLN A 237 6.87 -11.43 -12.05
C GLN A 237 6.61 -10.98 -13.48
N ALA A 238 5.47 -10.33 -13.71
CA ALA A 238 5.13 -9.77 -15.01
C ALA A 238 5.66 -8.33 -15.10
N GLY A 239 6.78 -8.14 -15.78
CA GLY A 239 7.48 -6.88 -15.88
C GLY A 239 8.37 -6.57 -14.67
N GLN A 240 9.37 -5.77 -14.88
CA GLN A 240 10.26 -5.25 -13.85
C GLN A 240 10.87 -3.92 -14.28
N VAL A 241 11.45 -3.18 -13.33
CA VAL A 241 11.99 -1.83 -13.56
C VAL A 241 13.16 -1.78 -14.58
N CYS A 242 13.84 -2.90 -14.82
CA CYS A 242 14.99 -3.01 -15.71
C CYS A 242 14.67 -3.60 -17.09
N THR A 243 13.40 -3.92 -17.38
CA THR A 243 12.97 -4.47 -18.67
C THR A 243 11.98 -3.56 -19.38
#